data_5b901c4f406bedc8258b1f078c51a602
#
_entry.id   5b901c4f406bedc8258b1f078c51a602
#
_cell.length_a   1.000
_cell.length_b   1.000
_cell.length_c   1.000
_cell.angle_alpha   90.00
_cell.angle_beta   90.00
_cell.angle_gamma   90.00
#
_symmetry.space_group_name_H-M   'P 1'
#
loop_
_entity.id
_entity.type
_entity.pdbx_description
1 polymer ?
#
loop_
_entity_poly.entity_id
_entity_poly.type
_entity_poly.pdbx_seq_one_letter_code
_entity_poly.pdbx_strand_id
1 'polypeptide(L)'
;YFHQLGYSPLEIASLFLFYEFFGVITNLIGGWLGAKLGLNRTMNIGLALQIIALSMLAVPTDMLTVIWVMLAQAISGIAKDLNKMSAKSAIKTLVPSGEQGALYKWIAILTGSKNALKGAGFFLGGFLLSWLGFSGAVIAMAGVLLAVFILSLCYLKGDLGKAKQKVKFSQIFSKSPSVNILSAARMFLFGARDVWFVIALPIYLGQVFGWDHLWVGGFLALWIIGYGIVQTLAPKVTGKAQGKTPDGRAAMGWAGLLATVTALIALLVTFNLSPQITIALGLMIFGAIFAVNSSLHSYLIVSYAKEDGVSLDVGFYYMANAMGRLMGTLLSGWVYQTQGFVACLWVSVAFSVLTT
;
A
#
# COMPACT_ATOMS: atom_id res chain seq x y z
N TYR A 1 4.89 1.75 -21.69
CA TYR A 1 6.27 1.85 -22.18
C TYR A 1 6.90 0.45 -22.37
N PHE A 2 7.10 -0.35 -21.31
CA PHE A 2 7.74 -1.69 -21.44
C PHE A 2 7.00 -2.60 -22.41
N HIS A 3 5.66 -2.58 -22.38
CA HIS A 3 4.86 -3.34 -23.34
C HIS A 3 5.07 -2.89 -24.79
N GLN A 4 5.26 -1.60 -25.04
CA GLN A 4 5.61 -1.07 -26.36
C GLN A 4 7.04 -1.43 -26.81
N LEU A 5 7.94 -1.74 -25.85
CA LEU A 5 9.27 -2.30 -26.13
C LEU A 5 9.23 -3.81 -26.40
N GLY A 6 8.05 -4.44 -26.42
CA GLY A 6 7.88 -5.85 -26.73
C GLY A 6 7.84 -6.79 -25.51
N TYR A 7 7.91 -6.27 -24.29
CA TYR A 7 7.80 -7.09 -23.09
C TYR A 7 6.38 -7.67 -22.95
N SER A 8 6.30 -8.97 -22.66
CA SER A 8 5.03 -9.62 -22.30
C SER A 8 4.50 -9.13 -20.96
N PRO A 9 3.18 -9.24 -20.70
CA PRO A 9 2.59 -8.88 -19.40
C PRO A 9 3.25 -9.60 -18.21
N LEU A 10 3.64 -10.85 -18.37
CA LEU A 10 4.32 -11.62 -17.32
C LEU A 10 5.75 -11.11 -17.07
N GLU A 11 6.49 -10.76 -18.11
CA GLU A 11 7.83 -10.16 -17.97
C GLU A 11 7.75 -8.83 -17.25
N ILE A 12 6.76 -7.98 -17.57
CA ILE A 12 6.51 -6.72 -16.85
C ILE A 12 6.19 -6.98 -15.37
N ALA A 13 5.34 -7.99 -15.08
CA ALA A 13 5.04 -8.37 -13.70
C ALA A 13 6.30 -8.80 -12.93
N SER A 14 7.22 -9.50 -13.60
CA SER A 14 8.48 -9.98 -13.02
C SER A 14 9.43 -8.85 -12.61
N LEU A 15 9.37 -7.68 -13.26
CA LEU A 15 10.15 -6.50 -12.86
C LEU A 15 9.81 -6.00 -11.45
N PHE A 16 8.57 -6.25 -10.99
CA PHE A 16 8.12 -5.84 -9.65
C PHE A 16 8.34 -6.91 -8.58
N LEU A 17 8.77 -8.13 -8.97
CA LEU A 17 8.92 -9.28 -8.06
C LEU A 17 9.86 -8.95 -6.90
N PHE A 18 11.05 -8.42 -7.18
CA PHE A 18 12.04 -8.10 -6.13
C PHE A 18 11.53 -7.01 -5.18
N TYR A 19 10.87 -5.99 -5.72
CA TYR A 19 10.30 -4.90 -4.90
C TYR A 19 9.27 -5.42 -3.90
N GLU A 20 8.35 -6.26 -4.33
CA GLU A 20 7.32 -6.83 -3.45
C GLU A 20 7.90 -7.90 -2.52
N PHE A 21 8.82 -8.72 -2.99
CA PHE A 21 9.50 -9.75 -2.18
C PHE A 21 10.30 -9.12 -1.03
N PHE A 22 11.12 -8.11 -1.31
CA PHE A 22 11.82 -7.37 -0.26
C PHE A 22 10.84 -6.64 0.67
N GLY A 23 9.70 -6.18 0.16
CA GLY A 23 8.63 -5.63 0.97
C GLY A 23 8.08 -6.62 2.01
N VAL A 24 7.95 -7.92 1.66
CA VAL A 24 7.56 -8.98 2.60
C VAL A 24 8.56 -9.08 3.75
N ILE A 25 9.84 -9.22 3.42
CA ILE A 25 10.93 -9.36 4.41
C ILE A 25 11.04 -8.11 5.28
N THR A 26 11.04 -6.93 4.67
CA THR A 26 11.22 -5.65 5.38
C THR A 26 10.10 -5.36 6.37
N ASN A 27 8.84 -5.65 6.00
CA ASN A 27 7.73 -5.43 6.93
C ASN A 27 7.83 -6.33 8.16
N LEU A 28 8.24 -7.57 7.98
CA LEU A 28 8.40 -8.53 9.07
C LEU A 28 9.57 -8.15 10.00
N ILE A 29 10.76 -7.91 9.44
CA ILE A 29 11.95 -7.48 10.21
C ILE A 29 11.72 -6.10 10.82
N GLY A 30 11.08 -5.17 10.11
CA GLY A 30 10.77 -3.83 10.59
C GLY A 30 9.85 -3.84 11.81
N GLY A 31 8.88 -4.78 11.86
CA GLY A 31 8.06 -5.02 13.06
C GLY A 31 8.89 -5.39 14.28
N TRP A 32 9.83 -6.30 14.11
CA TRP A 32 10.77 -6.71 15.16
C TRP A 32 11.72 -5.58 15.57
N LEU A 33 12.26 -4.82 14.61
CA LEU A 33 13.10 -3.66 14.89
C LEU A 33 12.34 -2.60 15.69
N GLY A 34 11.10 -2.31 15.33
CA GLY A 34 10.25 -1.36 16.03
C GLY A 34 10.00 -1.75 17.48
N ALA A 35 9.75 -3.04 17.74
CA ALA A 35 9.58 -3.56 19.09
C ALA A 35 10.91 -3.56 19.89
N LYS A 36 12.03 -3.84 19.23
CA LYS A 36 13.35 -3.93 19.89
C LYS A 36 13.99 -2.56 20.15
N LEU A 37 13.97 -1.67 19.17
CA LEU A 37 14.67 -0.38 19.21
C LEU A 37 13.74 0.79 19.60
N GLY A 38 12.44 0.62 19.48
CA GLY A 38 11.43 1.67 19.57
C GLY A 38 11.05 2.25 18.20
N LEU A 39 9.84 2.78 18.11
CA LEU A 39 9.26 3.24 16.85
C LEU A 39 9.95 4.50 16.31
N ASN A 40 10.32 5.44 17.18
CA ASN A 40 10.99 6.68 16.77
C ASN A 40 12.38 6.39 16.18
N ARG A 41 13.16 5.48 16.79
CA ARG A 41 14.46 5.08 16.24
C ARG A 41 14.31 4.35 14.91
N THR A 42 13.34 3.45 14.81
CA THR A 42 13.06 2.71 13.55
C THR A 42 12.62 3.67 12.43
N MET A 43 11.81 4.70 12.74
CA MET A 43 11.42 5.73 11.80
C MET A 43 12.62 6.57 11.35
N ASN A 44 13.49 6.97 12.27
CA ASN A 44 14.72 7.72 11.96
C ASN A 44 15.69 6.91 11.10
N ILE A 45 15.83 5.60 11.34
CA ILE A 45 16.58 4.71 10.44
C ILE A 45 15.96 4.73 9.04
N GLY A 46 14.62 4.64 8.93
CA GLY A 46 13.93 4.74 7.65
C GLY A 46 14.15 6.09 6.95
N LEU A 47 14.11 7.21 7.67
CA LEU A 47 14.42 8.55 7.08
C LEU A 47 15.86 8.61 6.58
N ALA A 48 16.83 8.15 7.36
CA ALA A 48 18.25 8.13 6.98
C ALA A 48 18.46 7.27 5.71
N LEU A 49 17.87 6.07 5.65
CA LEU A 49 17.93 5.20 4.48
C LEU A 49 17.32 5.87 3.24
N GLN A 50 16.21 6.61 3.40
CA GLN A 50 15.59 7.32 2.27
C GLN A 50 16.46 8.45 1.76
N ILE A 51 17.13 9.19 2.65
CA ILE A 51 18.12 10.23 2.27
C ILE A 51 19.27 9.60 1.51
N ILE A 52 19.82 8.48 1.99
CA ILE A 52 20.90 7.73 1.32
C ILE A 52 20.44 7.31 -0.08
N ALA A 53 19.25 6.72 -0.21
CA ALA A 53 18.71 6.28 -1.49
C ALA A 53 18.57 7.42 -2.50
N LEU A 54 18.09 8.59 -2.06
CA LEU A 54 18.00 9.77 -2.92
C LEU A 54 19.40 10.30 -3.27
N SER A 55 20.31 10.34 -2.31
CA SER A 55 21.70 10.77 -2.57
C SER A 55 22.42 9.86 -3.58
N MET A 56 22.15 8.56 -3.56
CA MET A 56 22.65 7.62 -4.58
C MET A 56 22.16 7.95 -5.99
N LEU A 57 20.96 8.53 -6.14
CA LEU A 57 20.43 8.95 -7.43
C LEU A 57 20.90 10.34 -7.87
N ALA A 58 21.55 11.11 -6.99
CA ALA A 58 22.07 12.44 -7.29
C ALA A 58 23.45 12.42 -7.97
N VAL A 59 24.02 11.23 -8.22
CA VAL A 59 25.29 11.08 -8.93
C VAL A 59 25.18 11.47 -10.41
N PRO A 60 26.30 11.75 -11.11
CA PRO A 60 26.31 12.01 -12.54
C PRO A 60 25.62 10.89 -13.35
N THR A 61 25.01 11.25 -14.48
CA THR A 61 24.18 10.36 -15.29
C THR A 61 24.91 9.14 -15.84
N ASP A 62 26.21 9.25 -16.09
CA ASP A 62 27.10 8.16 -16.52
C ASP A 62 27.28 7.07 -15.45
N MET A 63 27.12 7.42 -14.19
CA MET A 63 27.15 6.48 -13.05
C MET A 63 25.79 5.83 -12.76
N LEU A 64 24.68 6.32 -13.33
CA LEU A 64 23.34 5.80 -13.14
C LEU A 64 23.10 4.49 -13.92
N THR A 65 23.89 3.47 -13.61
CA THR A 65 23.68 2.14 -14.17
C THR A 65 22.38 1.52 -13.65
N VAL A 66 21.81 0.56 -14.39
CA VAL A 66 20.57 -0.16 -13.98
C VAL A 66 20.71 -0.76 -12.58
N ILE A 67 21.85 -1.40 -12.30
CA ILE A 67 22.13 -2.02 -10.99
C ILE A 67 22.16 -0.95 -9.88
N TRP A 68 22.80 0.19 -10.13
CA TRP A 68 22.89 1.29 -9.16
C TRP A 68 21.49 1.84 -8.80
N VAL A 69 20.68 2.09 -9.82
CA VAL A 69 19.28 2.55 -9.63
C VAL A 69 18.44 1.50 -8.90
N MET A 70 18.59 0.21 -9.22
CA MET A 70 17.89 -0.87 -8.53
C MET A 70 18.28 -0.94 -7.04
N LEU A 71 19.55 -0.76 -6.70
CA LEU A 71 20.01 -0.71 -5.31
C LEU A 71 19.42 0.49 -4.56
N ALA A 72 19.45 1.68 -5.17
CA ALA A 72 18.84 2.87 -4.58
C ALA A 72 17.33 2.67 -4.34
N GLN A 73 16.62 2.08 -5.29
CA GLN A 73 15.19 1.76 -5.14
C GLN A 73 14.92 0.70 -4.07
N ALA A 74 15.77 -0.31 -3.94
CA ALA A 74 15.65 -1.31 -2.87
C ALA A 74 15.78 -0.66 -1.49
N ILE A 75 16.79 0.20 -1.30
CA ILE A 75 16.98 0.95 -0.04
C ILE A 75 15.77 1.87 0.23
N SER A 76 15.26 2.57 -0.78
CA SER A 76 14.07 3.42 -0.67
C SER A 76 12.81 2.60 -0.30
N GLY A 77 12.67 1.40 -0.85
CA GLY A 77 11.59 0.47 -0.49
C GLY A 77 11.62 0.07 0.99
N ILE A 78 12.81 -0.30 1.48
CA ILE A 78 13.05 -0.61 2.89
C ILE A 78 12.70 0.59 3.78
N ALA A 79 13.23 1.76 3.45
CA ALA A 79 12.99 3.02 4.16
C ALA A 79 11.49 3.34 4.28
N LYS A 80 10.77 3.26 3.17
CA LYS A 80 9.32 3.48 3.10
C LYS A 80 8.53 2.53 4.03
N ASP A 81 8.89 1.27 4.05
CA ASP A 81 8.16 0.27 4.83
C ASP A 81 8.44 0.40 6.34
N LEU A 82 9.68 0.72 6.74
CA LEU A 82 10.02 1.06 8.13
C LEU A 82 9.22 2.26 8.63
N ASN A 83 9.18 3.35 7.86
CA ASN A 83 8.43 4.57 8.21
C ASN A 83 6.92 4.30 8.30
N LYS A 84 6.35 3.57 7.34
CA LYS A 84 4.94 3.21 7.30
C LYS A 84 4.50 2.42 8.54
N MET A 85 5.29 1.41 8.89
CA MET A 85 5.02 0.53 10.02
C MET A 85 5.17 1.29 11.34
N SER A 86 6.25 2.05 11.52
CA SER A 86 6.51 2.84 12.72
C SER A 86 5.43 3.89 12.96
N ALA A 87 5.06 4.67 11.95
CA ALA A 87 4.02 5.70 12.07
C ALA A 87 2.66 5.10 12.47
N LYS A 88 2.27 3.96 11.88
CA LYS A 88 0.99 3.32 12.22
C LYS A 88 0.99 2.72 13.62
N SER A 89 2.07 2.08 14.02
CA SER A 89 2.21 1.52 15.38
C SER A 89 2.23 2.63 16.44
N ALA A 90 2.83 3.79 16.13
CA ALA A 90 2.88 4.93 17.03
C ALA A 90 1.49 5.49 17.39
N ILE A 91 0.52 5.46 16.47
CA ILE A 91 -0.85 5.93 16.76
C ILE A 91 -1.45 5.15 17.94
N LYS A 92 -1.26 3.84 18.02
CA LYS A 92 -1.79 3.05 19.15
C LYS A 92 -1.20 3.46 20.48
N THR A 93 0.08 3.81 20.51
CA THR A 93 0.77 4.22 21.75
C THR A 93 0.47 5.66 22.17
N LEU A 94 -0.01 6.49 21.22
CA LEU A 94 -0.32 7.91 21.46
C LEU A 94 -1.80 8.16 21.77
N VAL A 95 -2.70 7.31 21.30
CA VAL A 95 -4.13 7.41 21.58
C VAL A 95 -4.43 6.76 22.94
N PRO A 96 -5.18 7.41 23.84
CA PRO A 96 -5.54 6.84 25.13
C PRO A 96 -6.26 5.49 24.99
N SER A 97 -5.98 4.57 25.92
CA SER A 97 -6.63 3.26 25.96
C SER A 97 -8.13 3.42 26.14
N GLY A 98 -8.91 2.71 25.30
CA GLY A 98 -10.38 2.78 25.29
C GLY A 98 -10.97 3.75 24.26
N GLU A 99 -10.22 4.71 23.73
CA GLU A 99 -10.71 5.66 22.71
C GLU A 99 -10.66 5.08 21.27
N GLN A 100 -11.38 3.99 21.04
CA GLN A 100 -11.37 3.28 19.77
C GLN A 100 -11.82 4.15 18.58
N GLY A 101 -12.75 5.09 18.79
CA GLY A 101 -13.19 6.03 17.76
C GLY A 101 -12.09 7.01 17.32
N ALA A 102 -11.29 7.52 18.29
CA ALA A 102 -10.12 8.35 18.00
C ALA A 102 -9.03 7.55 17.28
N LEU A 103 -8.78 6.31 17.74
CA LEU A 103 -7.83 5.39 17.10
C LEU A 103 -8.20 5.16 15.63
N TYR A 104 -9.45 4.83 15.33
CA TYR A 104 -9.91 4.64 13.96
C TYR A 104 -9.76 5.90 13.11
N LYS A 105 -10.17 7.06 13.64
CA LYS A 105 -10.05 8.35 12.96
C LYS A 105 -8.59 8.64 12.54
N TRP A 106 -7.64 8.53 13.47
CA TRP A 106 -6.24 8.84 13.19
C TRP A 106 -5.59 7.84 12.23
N ILE A 107 -5.92 6.56 12.33
CA ILE A 107 -5.44 5.53 11.38
C ILE A 107 -5.99 5.78 9.97
N ALA A 108 -7.27 6.15 9.85
CA ALA A 108 -7.89 6.46 8.57
C ALA A 108 -7.27 7.71 7.93
N ILE A 109 -7.05 8.78 8.71
CA ILE A 109 -6.38 10.00 8.25
C ILE A 109 -4.96 9.67 7.78
N LEU A 110 -4.14 8.99 8.60
CA LEU A 110 -2.77 8.63 8.23
C LEU A 110 -2.72 7.79 6.96
N THR A 111 -3.60 6.81 6.84
CA THR A 111 -3.57 5.87 5.70
C THR A 111 -4.12 6.52 4.43
N GLY A 112 -5.21 7.26 4.54
CA GLY A 112 -5.86 7.92 3.41
C GLY A 112 -5.06 9.10 2.88
N SER A 113 -4.57 9.99 3.74
CA SER A 113 -3.73 11.12 3.32
C SER A 113 -2.46 10.65 2.63
N LYS A 114 -1.81 9.60 3.15
CA LYS A 114 -0.64 8.99 2.50
C LYS A 114 -0.95 8.52 1.07
N ASN A 115 -2.11 7.89 0.85
CA ASN A 115 -2.49 7.41 -0.47
C ASN A 115 -2.88 8.55 -1.41
N ALA A 116 -3.62 9.56 -0.92
CA ALA A 116 -3.93 10.76 -1.68
C ALA A 116 -2.66 11.54 -2.08
N LEU A 117 -1.74 11.74 -1.13
CA LEU A 117 -0.44 12.39 -1.38
C LEU A 117 0.44 11.59 -2.34
N LYS A 118 0.32 10.26 -2.39
CA LYS A 118 1.02 9.46 -3.39
C LYS A 118 0.58 9.82 -4.81
N GLY A 119 -0.72 10.06 -5.04
CA GLY A 119 -1.24 10.53 -6.32
C GLY A 119 -0.72 11.95 -6.64
N ALA A 120 -0.79 12.88 -5.68
CA ALA A 120 -0.26 14.23 -5.85
C ALA A 120 1.27 14.24 -6.10
N GLY A 121 1.98 13.26 -5.56
CA GLY A 121 3.43 13.10 -5.75
C GLY A 121 3.84 12.91 -7.21
N PHE A 122 2.99 12.35 -8.07
CA PHE A 122 3.27 12.25 -9.52
C PHE A 122 3.35 13.64 -10.15
N PHE A 123 2.42 14.54 -9.83
CA PHE A 123 2.43 15.91 -10.34
C PHE A 123 3.59 16.71 -9.78
N LEU A 124 3.84 16.62 -8.48
CA LEU A 124 4.96 17.28 -7.83
C LEU A 124 6.30 16.78 -8.38
N GLY A 125 6.45 15.49 -8.61
CA GLY A 125 7.65 14.90 -9.20
C GLY A 125 7.87 15.39 -10.63
N GLY A 126 6.83 15.45 -11.46
CA GLY A 126 6.89 16.01 -12.80
C GLY A 126 7.26 17.49 -12.80
N PHE A 127 6.66 18.29 -11.91
CA PHE A 127 6.99 19.70 -11.74
C PHE A 127 8.46 19.92 -11.33
N LEU A 128 8.93 19.21 -10.30
CA LEU A 128 10.32 19.30 -9.87
C LEU A 128 11.32 18.88 -10.96
N LEU A 129 10.96 17.81 -11.70
CA LEU A 129 11.78 17.33 -12.81
C LEU A 129 11.90 18.38 -13.93
N SER A 130 10.80 19.01 -14.30
CA SER A 130 10.76 20.01 -15.36
C SER A 130 11.48 21.32 -14.96
N TRP A 131 11.43 21.67 -13.66
CA TRP A 131 12.00 22.93 -13.17
C TRP A 131 13.48 22.81 -12.77
N LEU A 132 13.86 21.74 -12.09
CA LEU A 132 15.20 21.55 -11.51
C LEU A 132 16.05 20.50 -12.24
N GLY A 133 15.47 19.80 -13.22
CA GLY A 133 16.08 18.61 -13.81
C GLY A 133 16.12 17.44 -12.83
N PHE A 134 16.63 16.30 -13.30
CA PHE A 134 16.63 15.07 -12.49
C PHE A 134 17.45 15.19 -11.21
N SER A 135 18.72 15.54 -11.32
CA SER A 135 19.63 15.65 -10.17
C SER A 135 19.19 16.75 -9.20
N GLY A 136 18.73 17.92 -9.70
CA GLY A 136 18.23 19.00 -8.87
C GLY A 136 16.97 18.61 -8.11
N ALA A 137 16.02 17.91 -8.75
CA ALA A 137 14.81 17.40 -8.09
C ALA A 137 15.13 16.41 -6.97
N VAL A 138 16.05 15.48 -7.21
CA VAL A 138 16.46 14.47 -6.23
C VAL A 138 17.19 15.13 -5.04
N ILE A 139 18.09 16.09 -5.29
CA ILE A 139 18.80 16.84 -4.23
C ILE A 139 17.79 17.66 -3.40
N ALA A 140 16.85 18.35 -4.04
CA ALA A 140 15.81 19.10 -3.33
C ALA A 140 14.97 18.20 -2.41
N MET A 141 14.53 17.03 -2.89
CA MET A 141 13.82 16.05 -2.09
C MET A 141 14.66 15.51 -0.93
N ALA A 142 15.96 15.22 -1.16
CA ALA A 142 16.88 14.78 -0.12
C ALA A 142 17.09 15.87 0.95
N GLY A 143 17.19 17.12 0.55
CA GLY A 143 17.34 18.29 1.44
C GLY A 143 16.11 18.48 2.35
N VAL A 144 14.91 18.39 1.78
CA VAL A 144 13.66 18.46 2.57
C VAL A 144 13.59 17.30 3.57
N LEU A 145 13.92 16.08 3.15
CA LEU A 145 13.94 14.93 4.06
C LEU A 145 15.02 15.04 5.13
N LEU A 146 16.18 15.61 4.82
CA LEU A 146 17.21 15.88 5.81
C LEU A 146 16.73 16.86 6.87
N ALA A 147 16.04 17.92 6.49
CA ALA A 147 15.41 18.84 7.45
C ALA A 147 14.40 18.13 8.34
N VAL A 148 13.51 17.30 7.76
CA VAL A 148 12.54 16.48 8.53
C VAL A 148 13.29 15.52 9.46
N PHE A 149 14.36 14.89 9.02
CA PHE A 149 15.18 13.97 9.83
C PHE A 149 15.80 14.70 11.04
N ILE A 150 16.39 15.88 10.84
CA ILE A 150 16.95 16.70 11.94
C ILE A 150 15.86 17.07 12.93
N LEU A 151 14.71 17.57 12.44
CA LEU A 151 13.55 17.89 13.31
C LEU A 151 13.09 16.65 14.09
N SER A 152 13.03 15.49 13.43
CA SER A 152 12.67 14.24 14.10
C SER A 152 13.64 13.88 15.23
N LEU A 153 14.94 14.02 15.00
CA LEU A 153 15.97 13.78 16.04
C LEU A 153 15.87 14.75 17.21
N CYS A 154 15.51 16.03 16.95
CA CYS A 154 15.37 17.06 17.99
C CYS A 154 14.11 16.90 18.83
N TYR A 155 12.98 16.59 18.21
CA TYR A 155 11.66 16.62 18.85
C TYR A 155 11.14 15.25 19.29
N LEU A 156 11.43 14.17 18.55
CA LEU A 156 10.94 12.83 18.88
C LEU A 156 11.92 12.13 19.83
N LYS A 157 11.80 12.43 21.09
CA LYS A 157 12.60 11.83 22.16
C LYS A 157 11.89 10.60 22.75
N GLY A 158 12.69 9.60 23.18
CA GLY A 158 12.21 8.45 23.91
C GLY A 158 12.01 7.19 23.09
N ASP A 159 11.82 6.10 23.82
CA ASP A 159 11.68 4.72 23.31
C ASP A 159 10.19 4.37 23.04
N LEU A 160 9.46 5.25 22.33
CA LEU A 160 8.04 5.06 22.04
C LEU A 160 7.82 3.67 21.41
N GLY A 161 6.87 2.90 21.97
CA GLY A 161 6.49 1.58 21.46
C GLY A 161 7.55 0.50 21.56
N LYS A 162 8.63 0.73 22.30
CA LYS A 162 9.62 -0.31 22.63
C LYS A 162 9.00 -1.31 23.57
N ALA A 163 9.15 -2.61 23.26
CA ALA A 163 8.65 -3.68 24.10
C ALA A 163 9.36 -3.69 25.45
N LYS A 164 8.58 -3.89 26.53
CA LYS A 164 9.10 -3.98 27.90
C LYS A 164 9.92 -5.24 28.12
N GLN A 165 9.56 -6.34 27.46
CA GLN A 165 10.28 -7.60 27.51
C GLN A 165 11.24 -7.74 26.33
N LYS A 166 12.33 -8.53 26.51
CA LYS A 166 13.26 -8.87 25.42
C LYS A 166 12.53 -9.61 24.30
N VAL A 167 12.40 -8.97 23.14
CA VAL A 167 11.77 -9.55 21.96
C VAL A 167 12.75 -10.49 21.26
N LYS A 168 12.43 -11.79 21.21
CA LYS A 168 13.19 -12.78 20.47
C LYS A 168 12.83 -12.71 18.99
N PHE A 169 13.78 -13.01 18.10
CA PHE A 169 13.52 -13.04 16.65
C PHE A 169 12.46 -14.09 16.27
N SER A 170 12.34 -15.18 17.03
CA SER A 170 11.29 -16.19 16.85
C SER A 170 9.86 -15.69 17.08
N GLN A 171 9.69 -14.49 17.64
CA GLN A 171 8.38 -13.86 17.91
C GLN A 171 7.89 -12.99 16.76
N ILE A 172 8.60 -12.97 15.63
CA ILE A 172 8.24 -12.17 14.46
C ILE A 172 6.90 -12.63 13.82
N PHE A 173 6.50 -13.88 14.02
CA PHE A 173 5.20 -14.39 13.62
C PHE A 173 4.17 -14.21 14.74
N SER A 174 3.00 -13.65 14.39
CA SER A 174 1.95 -13.44 15.38
C SER A 174 1.36 -14.76 15.87
N LYS A 175 1.10 -14.83 17.19
CA LYS A 175 0.40 -15.95 17.84
C LYS A 175 -1.07 -15.67 18.10
N SER A 176 -1.54 -14.49 17.75
CA SER A 176 -2.94 -14.09 17.94
C SER A 176 -3.81 -14.61 16.77
N PRO A 177 -4.83 -15.45 17.02
CA PRO A 177 -5.73 -15.91 15.96
C PRO A 177 -6.41 -14.75 15.21
N SER A 178 -6.84 -13.71 15.91
CA SER A 178 -7.48 -12.53 15.30
C SER A 178 -6.54 -11.78 14.37
N VAL A 179 -5.26 -11.63 14.75
CA VAL A 179 -4.24 -11.01 13.89
C VAL A 179 -3.95 -11.88 12.68
N ASN A 180 -3.87 -13.21 12.87
CA ASN A 180 -3.59 -14.15 11.76
C ASN A 180 -4.72 -14.17 10.73
N ILE A 181 -5.98 -14.25 11.18
CA ILE A 181 -7.16 -14.21 10.31
C ILE A 181 -7.21 -12.87 9.56
N LEU A 182 -7.07 -11.74 10.26
CA LEU A 182 -7.08 -10.43 9.64
C LEU A 182 -5.92 -10.25 8.66
N SER A 183 -4.76 -10.83 8.93
CA SER A 183 -3.60 -10.79 8.03
C SER A 183 -3.83 -11.61 6.77
N ALA A 184 -4.43 -12.79 6.89
CA ALA A 184 -4.84 -13.60 5.74
C ALA A 184 -5.90 -12.88 4.89
N ALA A 185 -6.95 -12.34 5.52
CA ALA A 185 -7.95 -11.54 4.84
C ALA A 185 -7.32 -10.32 4.13
N ARG A 186 -6.34 -9.66 4.76
CA ARG A 186 -5.60 -8.56 4.14
C ARG A 186 -4.80 -8.99 2.92
N MET A 187 -4.17 -10.14 2.97
CA MET A 187 -3.43 -10.71 1.83
C MET A 187 -4.35 -10.85 0.62
N PHE A 188 -5.50 -11.50 0.79
CA PHE A 188 -6.46 -11.68 -0.30
C PHE A 188 -7.10 -10.37 -0.75
N LEU A 189 -7.44 -9.46 0.16
CA LEU A 189 -7.99 -8.15 -0.18
C LEU A 189 -7.06 -7.36 -1.12
N PHE A 190 -5.76 -7.35 -0.86
CA PHE A 190 -4.80 -6.65 -1.71
C PHE A 190 -4.48 -7.41 -2.98
N GLY A 191 -4.45 -8.73 -2.93
CA GLY A 191 -4.40 -9.58 -4.12
C GLY A 191 -5.58 -9.33 -5.06
N ALA A 192 -6.79 -9.21 -4.52
CA ALA A 192 -8.00 -8.92 -5.30
C ALA A 192 -7.90 -7.62 -6.12
N ARG A 193 -7.25 -6.59 -5.58
CA ARG A 193 -7.01 -5.35 -6.34
C ARG A 193 -5.87 -5.52 -7.35
N ASP A 194 -4.74 -6.05 -6.91
CA ASP A 194 -3.50 -5.99 -7.70
C ASP A 194 -3.53 -6.95 -8.89
N VAL A 195 -4.39 -7.99 -8.87
CA VAL A 195 -4.57 -8.93 -9.98
C VAL A 195 -5.08 -8.28 -11.27
N TRP A 196 -5.78 -7.14 -11.19
CA TRP A 196 -6.23 -6.41 -12.37
C TRP A 196 -5.60 -5.02 -12.49
N PHE A 197 -5.20 -4.39 -11.36
CA PHE A 197 -4.82 -2.97 -11.31
C PHE A 197 -3.41 -2.70 -11.84
N VAL A 198 -2.42 -3.56 -11.50
CA VAL A 198 -1.00 -3.22 -11.66
C VAL A 198 -0.53 -3.36 -13.10
N ILE A 199 -0.86 -4.46 -13.76
CA ILE A 199 -0.39 -4.81 -15.11
C ILE A 199 -1.56 -4.88 -16.11
N ALA A 200 -2.61 -5.64 -15.77
CA ALA A 200 -3.69 -5.94 -16.70
C ALA A 200 -4.47 -4.69 -17.13
N LEU A 201 -4.86 -3.84 -16.17
CA LEU A 201 -5.68 -2.65 -16.48
C LEU A 201 -4.96 -1.64 -17.37
N PRO A 202 -3.73 -1.18 -17.08
CA PRO A 202 -3.03 -0.25 -17.97
C PRO A 202 -2.88 -0.77 -19.40
N ILE A 203 -2.56 -2.06 -19.56
CA ILE A 203 -2.42 -2.68 -20.88
C ILE A 203 -3.78 -2.75 -21.58
N TYR A 204 -4.83 -3.19 -20.88
CA TYR A 204 -6.17 -3.29 -21.42
C TYR A 204 -6.73 -1.93 -21.89
N LEU A 205 -6.57 -0.87 -21.08
CA LEU A 205 -7.01 0.48 -21.44
C LEU A 205 -6.29 0.99 -22.70
N GLY A 206 -4.99 0.74 -22.81
CA GLY A 206 -4.21 1.13 -23.98
C GLY A 206 -4.54 0.31 -25.24
N GLN A 207 -4.63 -1.01 -25.12
CA GLN A 207 -4.82 -1.90 -26.28
C GLN A 207 -6.26 -1.98 -26.77
N VAL A 208 -7.22 -2.06 -25.83
CA VAL A 208 -8.62 -2.31 -26.18
C VAL A 208 -9.39 -1.00 -26.35
N PHE A 209 -9.13 0.00 -25.51
CA PHE A 209 -9.79 1.29 -25.61
C PHE A 209 -9.00 2.34 -26.40
N GLY A 210 -7.74 2.04 -26.74
CA GLY A 210 -6.89 2.97 -27.48
C GLY A 210 -6.47 4.21 -26.69
N TRP A 211 -6.53 4.14 -25.35
CA TRP A 211 -6.14 5.28 -24.51
C TRP A 211 -4.62 5.49 -24.57
N ASP A 212 -4.22 6.73 -24.74
CA ASP A 212 -2.82 7.10 -24.64
C ASP A 212 -2.29 7.05 -23.19
N HIS A 213 -1.00 7.24 -23.02
CA HIS A 213 -0.36 7.17 -21.70
C HIS A 213 -0.86 8.24 -20.73
N LEU A 214 -1.28 9.40 -21.23
CA LEU A 214 -1.77 10.51 -20.41
C LEU A 214 -3.14 10.15 -19.81
N TRP A 215 -4.06 9.60 -20.64
CA TRP A 215 -5.38 9.16 -20.19
C TRP A 215 -5.30 7.97 -19.22
N VAL A 216 -4.47 6.97 -19.54
CA VAL A 216 -4.26 5.81 -18.65
C VAL A 216 -3.64 6.28 -17.31
N GLY A 217 -2.60 7.09 -17.37
CA GLY A 217 -1.94 7.62 -16.16
C GLY A 217 -2.87 8.52 -15.35
N GLY A 218 -3.64 9.39 -16.01
CA GLY A 218 -4.63 10.26 -15.38
C GLY A 218 -5.73 9.47 -14.65
N PHE A 219 -6.28 8.43 -15.29
CA PHE A 219 -7.28 7.56 -14.67
C PHE A 219 -6.74 6.86 -13.43
N LEU A 220 -5.54 6.27 -13.52
CA LEU A 220 -4.91 5.60 -12.38
C LEU A 220 -4.57 6.57 -11.23
N ALA A 221 -4.10 7.77 -11.55
CA ALA A 221 -3.83 8.82 -10.57
C ALA A 221 -5.12 9.25 -9.86
N LEU A 222 -6.19 9.53 -10.62
CA LEU A 222 -7.51 9.88 -10.09
C LEU A 222 -8.06 8.77 -9.19
N TRP A 223 -7.92 7.51 -9.62
CA TRP A 223 -8.32 6.35 -8.84
C TRP A 223 -7.59 6.30 -7.49
N ILE A 224 -6.26 6.50 -7.48
CA ILE A 224 -5.45 6.46 -6.25
C ILE A 224 -5.78 7.64 -5.32
N ILE A 225 -6.00 8.84 -5.87
CA ILE A 225 -6.39 10.03 -5.10
C ILE A 225 -7.78 9.81 -4.48
N GLY A 226 -8.75 9.40 -5.29
CA GLY A 226 -10.11 9.10 -4.84
C GLY A 226 -10.13 8.01 -3.77
N TYR A 227 -9.37 6.94 -3.97
CA TYR A 227 -9.16 5.90 -2.98
C TYR A 227 -8.65 6.46 -1.65
N GLY A 228 -7.65 7.34 -1.66
CA GLY A 228 -7.10 7.97 -0.46
C GLY A 228 -8.11 8.86 0.27
N ILE A 229 -8.90 9.63 -0.48
CA ILE A 229 -9.97 10.50 0.06
C ILE A 229 -11.05 9.65 0.74
N VAL A 230 -11.58 8.65 0.04
CA VAL A 230 -12.61 7.74 0.60
C VAL A 230 -12.08 7.02 1.83
N GLN A 231 -10.82 6.59 1.82
CA GLN A 231 -10.19 5.93 2.96
C GLN A 231 -10.11 6.85 4.19
N THR A 232 -9.83 8.14 4.01
CA THR A 232 -9.83 9.13 5.09
C THR A 232 -11.24 9.34 5.65
N LEU A 233 -12.26 9.27 4.80
CA LEU A 233 -13.66 9.45 5.16
C LEU A 233 -14.33 8.18 5.70
N ALA A 234 -13.70 7.01 5.60
CA ALA A 234 -14.26 5.72 6.00
C ALA A 234 -14.86 5.69 7.42
N PRO A 235 -14.26 6.34 8.46
CA PRO A 235 -14.89 6.38 9.78
C PRO A 235 -16.26 7.05 9.81
N LYS A 236 -16.54 8.00 8.91
CA LYS A 236 -17.86 8.66 8.81
C LYS A 236 -18.92 7.69 8.24
N VAL A 237 -18.50 6.77 7.38
CA VAL A 237 -19.38 5.81 6.70
C VAL A 237 -19.65 4.58 7.58
N THR A 238 -18.65 4.13 8.35
CA THR A 238 -18.67 2.80 8.99
C THR A 238 -18.90 2.82 10.50
N GLY A 239 -18.95 3.95 11.19
CA GLY A 239 -18.99 3.85 12.63
C GLY A 239 -19.47 5.04 13.45
N LYS A 240 -19.41 6.25 12.90
CA LYS A 240 -19.78 7.44 13.71
C LYS A 240 -21.26 7.67 13.86
N ALA A 241 -22.09 7.19 12.96
CA ALA A 241 -23.55 7.41 12.99
C ALA A 241 -24.25 6.66 14.14
N GLN A 242 -23.58 5.66 14.75
CA GLN A 242 -24.20 4.78 15.76
C GLN A 242 -23.40 4.67 17.08
N GLY A 243 -22.33 5.47 17.26
CA GLY A 243 -21.51 5.39 18.48
C GLY A 243 -20.73 4.08 18.67
N LYS A 244 -20.76 3.18 17.69
CA LYS A 244 -20.07 1.87 17.72
C LYS A 244 -18.85 1.90 16.80
N THR A 245 -17.73 1.39 17.30
CA THR A 245 -16.56 1.13 16.45
C THR A 245 -16.79 -0.15 15.63
N PRO A 246 -16.42 -0.16 14.34
CA PRO A 246 -16.61 -1.33 13.51
C PRO A 246 -15.72 -2.49 13.97
N ASP A 247 -16.22 -3.69 13.80
CA ASP A 247 -15.56 -4.97 14.13
C ASP A 247 -15.20 -5.77 12.87
N GLY A 248 -14.76 -7.03 13.06
CA GLY A 248 -14.45 -7.95 11.98
C GLY A 248 -15.65 -8.26 11.09
N ARG A 249 -16.89 -8.30 11.64
CA ARG A 249 -18.12 -8.54 10.86
C ARG A 249 -18.40 -7.41 9.87
N ALA A 250 -18.11 -6.16 10.27
CA ALA A 250 -18.20 -5.03 9.35
C ALA A 250 -17.23 -5.18 8.18
N ALA A 251 -15.99 -5.61 8.45
CA ALA A 251 -15.00 -5.87 7.40
C ALA A 251 -15.44 -6.99 6.45
N MET A 252 -16.02 -8.09 6.98
CA MET A 252 -16.61 -9.18 6.18
C MET A 252 -17.74 -8.66 5.28
N GLY A 253 -18.67 -7.86 5.81
CA GLY A 253 -19.76 -7.27 5.02
C GLY A 253 -19.27 -6.41 3.86
N TRP A 254 -18.25 -5.57 4.09
CA TRP A 254 -17.63 -4.76 3.04
C TRP A 254 -16.85 -5.61 2.04
N ALA A 255 -16.24 -6.74 2.45
CA ALA A 255 -15.59 -7.68 1.54
C ALA A 255 -16.62 -8.41 0.66
N GLY A 256 -17.74 -8.84 1.22
CA GLY A 256 -18.86 -9.43 0.46
C GLY A 256 -19.44 -8.45 -0.57
N LEU A 257 -19.64 -7.18 -0.20
CA LEU A 257 -20.06 -6.14 -1.13
C LEU A 257 -19.03 -5.94 -2.25
N LEU A 258 -17.73 -5.95 -1.91
CA LEU A 258 -16.66 -5.86 -2.89
C LEU A 258 -16.70 -7.02 -3.88
N ALA A 259 -16.85 -8.26 -3.40
CA ALA A 259 -16.98 -9.45 -4.24
C ALA A 259 -18.19 -9.35 -5.19
N THR A 260 -19.35 -8.91 -4.68
CA THR A 260 -20.58 -8.75 -5.46
C THR A 260 -20.41 -7.70 -6.58
N VAL A 261 -19.86 -6.53 -6.24
CA VAL A 261 -19.63 -5.47 -7.23
C VAL A 261 -18.61 -5.91 -8.27
N THR A 262 -17.54 -6.60 -7.85
CA THR A 262 -16.53 -7.11 -8.79
C THR A 262 -17.12 -8.16 -9.73
N ALA A 263 -17.97 -9.07 -9.23
CA ALA A 263 -18.68 -10.05 -10.05
C ALA A 263 -19.62 -9.37 -11.05
N LEU A 264 -20.34 -8.33 -10.62
CA LEU A 264 -21.20 -7.56 -11.52
C LEU A 264 -20.38 -6.89 -12.64
N ILE A 265 -19.25 -6.27 -12.32
CA ILE A 265 -18.34 -5.68 -13.33
C ILE A 265 -17.88 -6.76 -14.30
N ALA A 266 -17.43 -7.91 -13.80
CA ALA A 266 -16.97 -9.02 -14.63
C ALA A 266 -18.07 -9.52 -15.59
N LEU A 267 -19.30 -9.68 -15.10
CA LEU A 267 -20.46 -10.07 -15.91
C LEU A 267 -20.78 -9.03 -17.00
N LEU A 268 -20.88 -7.75 -16.63
CA LEU A 268 -21.21 -6.69 -17.58
C LEU A 268 -20.16 -6.59 -18.72
N VAL A 269 -18.88 -6.77 -18.37
CA VAL A 269 -17.80 -6.79 -19.38
C VAL A 269 -17.88 -8.06 -20.24
N THR A 270 -18.20 -9.21 -19.66
CA THR A 270 -18.36 -10.48 -20.38
C THR A 270 -19.47 -10.37 -21.43
N PHE A 271 -20.59 -9.75 -21.07
CA PHE A 271 -21.71 -9.54 -22.00
C PHE A 271 -21.52 -8.32 -22.93
N ASN A 272 -20.36 -7.70 -22.91
CA ASN A 272 -20.01 -6.54 -23.74
C ASN A 272 -20.98 -5.33 -23.57
N LEU A 273 -21.51 -5.15 -22.37
CA LEU A 273 -22.43 -4.06 -22.04
C LEU A 273 -21.62 -2.79 -21.72
N SER A 274 -21.45 -1.93 -22.74
CA SER A 274 -20.69 -0.67 -22.66
C SER A 274 -19.36 -0.81 -21.90
N PRO A 275 -18.39 -1.61 -22.37
CA PRO A 275 -17.20 -2.00 -21.61
C PRO A 275 -16.40 -0.82 -21.07
N GLN A 276 -16.30 0.28 -21.84
CA GLN A 276 -15.58 1.48 -21.41
C GLN A 276 -16.20 2.13 -20.16
N ILE A 277 -17.52 2.32 -20.17
CA ILE A 277 -18.27 2.90 -19.05
C ILE A 277 -18.25 1.94 -17.87
N THR A 278 -18.50 0.66 -18.10
CA THR A 278 -18.50 -0.39 -17.06
C THR A 278 -17.17 -0.46 -16.35
N ILE A 279 -16.04 -0.44 -17.07
CA ILE A 279 -14.72 -0.48 -16.45
C ILE A 279 -14.42 0.85 -15.77
N ALA A 280 -14.63 1.99 -16.41
CA ALA A 280 -14.31 3.28 -15.82
C ALA A 280 -15.10 3.53 -14.51
N LEU A 281 -16.42 3.43 -14.55
CA LEU A 281 -17.27 3.66 -13.38
C LEU A 281 -17.23 2.49 -12.40
N GLY A 282 -17.27 1.26 -12.89
CA GLY A 282 -17.24 0.06 -12.05
C GLY A 282 -15.98 -0.03 -11.20
N LEU A 283 -14.81 0.25 -11.78
CA LEU A 283 -13.56 0.23 -11.03
C LEU A 283 -13.42 1.43 -10.08
N MET A 284 -14.07 2.57 -10.35
CA MET A 284 -14.18 3.66 -9.37
C MET A 284 -15.04 3.25 -8.17
N ILE A 285 -16.17 2.57 -8.40
CA ILE A 285 -17.02 2.02 -7.33
C ILE A 285 -16.26 0.95 -6.54
N PHE A 286 -15.58 0.02 -7.24
CA PHE A 286 -14.67 -0.94 -6.60
C PHE A 286 -13.67 -0.22 -5.69
N GLY A 287 -13.02 0.84 -6.20
CA GLY A 287 -12.04 1.64 -5.47
C GLY A 287 -12.60 2.24 -4.18
N ALA A 288 -13.83 2.75 -4.22
CA ALA A 288 -14.50 3.30 -3.05
C ALA A 288 -14.79 2.23 -1.98
N ILE A 289 -15.37 1.09 -2.37
CA ILE A 289 -15.66 -0.01 -1.46
C ILE A 289 -14.37 -0.60 -0.88
N PHE A 290 -13.37 -0.82 -1.74
CA PHE A 290 -12.05 -1.30 -1.35
C PHE A 290 -11.37 -0.33 -0.37
N ALA A 291 -11.51 1.00 -0.56
CA ALA A 291 -10.97 2.01 0.32
C ALA A 291 -11.54 1.91 1.73
N VAL A 292 -12.86 1.77 1.84
CA VAL A 292 -13.54 1.58 3.13
C VAL A 292 -13.04 0.31 3.82
N ASN A 293 -13.05 -0.83 3.11
CA ASN A 293 -12.60 -2.10 3.66
C ASN A 293 -11.12 -2.06 4.07
N SER A 294 -10.27 -1.47 3.24
CA SER A 294 -8.85 -1.29 3.57
C SER A 294 -8.62 -0.39 4.79
N SER A 295 -9.49 0.62 5.01
CA SER A 295 -9.45 1.46 6.22
C SER A 295 -9.86 0.68 7.46
N LEU A 296 -10.93 -0.14 7.37
CA LEU A 296 -11.37 -1.04 8.43
C LEU A 296 -10.25 -2.00 8.84
N HIS A 297 -9.67 -2.73 7.89
CA HIS A 297 -8.54 -3.62 8.15
C HIS A 297 -7.36 -2.90 8.80
N SER A 298 -7.09 -1.66 8.37
CA SER A 298 -6.00 -0.86 8.93
C SER A 298 -6.26 -0.42 10.38
N TYR A 299 -7.51 -0.20 10.75
CA TYR A 299 -7.92 0.06 12.13
C TYR A 299 -7.88 -1.23 12.96
N LEU A 300 -8.50 -2.31 12.47
CA LEU A 300 -8.62 -3.57 13.20
C LEU A 300 -7.27 -4.17 13.59
N ILE A 301 -6.26 -4.13 12.70
CA ILE A 301 -4.93 -4.65 13.06
C ILE A 301 -4.33 -3.89 14.25
N VAL A 302 -4.48 -2.56 14.28
CA VAL A 302 -3.94 -1.76 15.39
C VAL A 302 -4.78 -1.96 16.65
N SER A 303 -6.09 -2.14 16.52
CA SER A 303 -6.98 -2.47 17.62
C SER A 303 -6.65 -3.84 18.26
N TYR A 304 -6.44 -4.87 17.44
CA TYR A 304 -6.16 -6.25 17.89
C TYR A 304 -4.73 -6.48 18.35
N ALA A 305 -3.78 -5.66 17.89
CA ALA A 305 -2.38 -5.78 18.26
C ALA A 305 -2.19 -5.61 19.77
N LYS A 306 -1.28 -6.39 20.36
CA LYS A 306 -0.92 -6.29 21.77
C LYS A 306 -0.33 -4.91 22.08
N GLU A 307 -0.59 -4.38 23.29
CA GLU A 307 -0.02 -3.09 23.70
C GLU A 307 1.52 -3.18 23.82
N ASP A 308 2.04 -4.29 24.33
CA ASP A 308 3.48 -4.54 24.35
C ASP A 308 3.92 -5.19 23.03
N GLY A 309 4.77 -4.48 22.28
CA GLY A 309 5.27 -4.95 20.98
C GLY A 309 4.28 -4.80 19.83
N VAL A 310 3.44 -3.77 19.82
CA VAL A 310 2.45 -3.46 18.73
C VAL A 310 3.04 -3.63 17.35
N SER A 311 4.30 -3.23 17.15
CA SER A 311 4.96 -3.27 15.84
C SER A 311 5.18 -4.70 15.32
N LEU A 312 5.22 -5.72 16.17
CA LEU A 312 5.31 -7.13 15.74
C LEU A 312 4.06 -7.55 14.96
N ASP A 313 2.88 -7.35 15.57
CA ASP A 313 1.60 -7.71 14.94
C ASP A 313 1.33 -6.86 13.69
N VAL A 314 1.64 -5.57 13.76
CA VAL A 314 1.52 -4.65 12.60
C VAL A 314 2.50 -5.02 11.50
N GLY A 315 3.73 -5.41 11.83
CA GLY A 315 4.73 -5.89 10.88
C GLY A 315 4.31 -7.18 10.18
N PHE A 316 3.81 -8.16 10.93
CA PHE A 316 3.28 -9.42 10.41
C PHE A 316 2.09 -9.18 9.45
N TYR A 317 1.16 -8.33 9.83
CA TYR A 317 0.05 -7.92 8.97
C TYR A 317 0.51 -7.24 7.66
N TYR A 318 1.53 -6.37 7.72
CA TYR A 318 2.05 -5.75 6.51
C TYR A 318 2.89 -6.69 5.65
N MET A 319 3.52 -7.69 6.25
CA MET A 319 4.13 -8.80 5.52
C MET A 319 3.07 -9.55 4.68
N ALA A 320 1.94 -9.91 5.29
CA ALA A 320 0.83 -10.56 4.59
C ALA A 320 0.24 -9.64 3.48
N ASN A 321 0.13 -8.33 3.74
CA ASN A 321 -0.26 -7.35 2.72
C ASN A 321 0.70 -7.32 1.52
N ALA A 322 2.01 -7.36 1.76
CA ALA A 322 3.02 -7.39 0.70
C ALA A 322 2.97 -8.71 -0.08
N MET A 323 2.74 -9.84 0.62
CA MET A 323 2.54 -11.14 -0.02
C MET A 323 1.32 -11.14 -0.96
N GLY A 324 0.19 -10.54 -0.52
CA GLY A 324 -1.00 -10.39 -1.35
C GLY A 324 -0.74 -9.55 -2.62
N ARG A 325 0.04 -8.48 -2.48
CA ARG A 325 0.46 -7.65 -3.61
C ARG A 325 1.38 -8.41 -4.57
N LEU A 326 2.35 -9.15 -4.05
CA LEU A 326 3.24 -10.01 -4.84
C LEU A 326 2.43 -11.01 -5.67
N MET A 327 1.54 -11.76 -5.02
CA MET A 327 0.65 -12.72 -5.69
C MET A 327 -0.23 -12.02 -6.74
N GLY A 328 -0.88 -10.93 -6.36
CA GLY A 328 -1.77 -10.17 -7.26
C GLY A 328 -1.03 -9.66 -8.49
N THR A 329 0.17 -9.11 -8.33
CA THR A 329 0.98 -8.59 -9.45
C THR A 329 1.42 -9.70 -10.41
N LEU A 330 1.89 -10.84 -9.89
CA LEU A 330 2.27 -11.98 -10.72
C LEU A 330 1.08 -12.56 -11.47
N LEU A 331 -0.05 -12.75 -10.76
CA LEU A 331 -1.29 -13.22 -11.38
C LEU A 331 -1.84 -12.21 -12.39
N SER A 332 -1.67 -10.90 -12.17
CA SER A 332 -2.06 -9.86 -13.13
C SER A 332 -1.39 -10.07 -14.49
N GLY A 333 -0.08 -10.31 -14.48
CA GLY A 333 0.65 -10.58 -15.73
C GLY A 333 0.26 -11.91 -16.35
N TRP A 334 0.28 -12.99 -15.57
CA TRP A 334 0.04 -14.35 -16.06
C TRP A 334 -1.40 -14.56 -16.54
N VAL A 335 -2.39 -14.23 -15.73
CA VAL A 335 -3.82 -14.42 -16.06
C VAL A 335 -4.21 -13.52 -17.24
N TYR A 336 -3.75 -12.26 -17.25
CA TYR A 336 -4.02 -11.37 -18.38
C TYR A 336 -3.44 -11.90 -19.68
N GLN A 337 -2.21 -12.38 -19.67
CA GLN A 337 -1.53 -12.93 -20.85
C GLN A 337 -2.21 -14.19 -21.39
N THR A 338 -2.74 -15.05 -20.52
CA THR A 338 -3.30 -16.36 -20.90
C THR A 338 -4.81 -16.35 -21.14
N GLN A 339 -5.55 -15.52 -20.39
CA GLN A 339 -7.02 -15.58 -20.35
C GLN A 339 -7.69 -14.18 -20.45
N GLY A 340 -6.91 -13.09 -20.49
CA GLY A 340 -7.40 -11.74 -20.67
C GLY A 340 -7.94 -11.07 -19.40
N PHE A 341 -8.49 -9.85 -19.57
CA PHE A 341 -8.85 -8.97 -18.46
C PHE A 341 -10.03 -9.47 -17.62
N VAL A 342 -11.03 -10.08 -18.27
CA VAL A 342 -12.20 -10.63 -17.57
C VAL A 342 -11.82 -11.73 -16.58
N ALA A 343 -10.85 -12.58 -16.95
CA ALA A 343 -10.35 -13.60 -16.05
C ALA A 343 -9.66 -12.98 -14.81
N CYS A 344 -8.93 -11.88 -14.98
CA CYS A 344 -8.37 -11.12 -13.84
C CYS A 344 -9.47 -10.62 -12.89
N LEU A 345 -10.62 -10.17 -13.41
CA LEU A 345 -11.76 -9.76 -12.59
C LEU A 345 -12.36 -10.95 -11.83
N TRP A 346 -12.47 -12.14 -12.44
CA TRP A 346 -12.96 -13.33 -11.76
C TRP A 346 -12.01 -13.83 -10.67
N VAL A 347 -10.70 -13.77 -10.89
CA VAL A 347 -9.71 -14.02 -9.82
C VAL A 347 -9.86 -13.01 -8.68
N SER A 348 -10.13 -11.73 -9.02
CA SER A 348 -10.43 -10.69 -8.02
C SER A 348 -11.68 -11.02 -7.19
N VAL A 349 -12.74 -11.54 -7.83
CA VAL A 349 -13.93 -12.04 -7.11
C VAL A 349 -13.55 -13.15 -6.13
N ALA A 350 -12.83 -14.16 -6.59
CA ALA A 350 -12.40 -15.27 -5.74
C ALA A 350 -11.60 -14.78 -4.52
N PHE A 351 -10.64 -13.88 -4.73
CA PHE A 351 -9.86 -13.29 -3.64
C PHE A 351 -10.71 -12.43 -2.71
N SER A 352 -11.70 -11.69 -3.24
CA SER A 352 -12.63 -10.90 -2.41
C SER A 352 -13.52 -11.80 -1.54
N VAL A 353 -13.95 -12.96 -2.06
CA VAL A 353 -14.66 -13.98 -1.28
C VAL A 353 -13.77 -14.57 -0.19
N LEU A 354 -12.49 -14.88 -0.50
CA LEU A 354 -11.53 -15.38 0.51
C LEU A 354 -11.18 -14.32 1.58
N THR A 355 -11.55 -13.06 1.36
CA THR A 355 -11.39 -11.98 2.34
C THR A 355 -12.52 -11.98 3.37
N THR A 356 -13.67 -12.62 3.09
CA THR A 356 -14.81 -12.73 4.02
C THR A 356 -14.55 -13.80 5.07
#